data_eb8e741f3628c2f442bad1b2ded10195
#
_entry.id   eb8e741f3628c2f442bad1b2ded10195
#
_cell.length_a   1.000
_cell.length_b   1.000
_cell.length_c   1.000
_cell.angle_alpha   90.00
_cell.angle_beta   90.00
_cell.angle_gamma   90.00
#
_symmetry.space_group_name_H-M   'P 1'
#
loop_
_entity.id
_entity.type
_entity.pdbx_description
1 polymer ?
#
loop_
_entity_poly.entity_id
_entity_poly.type
_entity_poly.pdbx_seq_one_letter_code
_entity_poly.pdbx_strand_id
1 'polypeptide(L)'
;MYTNFKDLHKAYGFNDGNRTRDNLSYEEEKAFVKDCFETYEHIGFADTFGTPYTGEKKYVGMKFTVLGRVKELSVDKDGADLECLPMWNIQFENGDKMAAYPEEICLAERNR
;
A
#
# COMPACT_ATOMS: atom_id res chain seq x y z
N MET A 1 0.94 -6.26 -15.41
CA MET A 1 0.29 -5.29 -14.49
C MET A 1 -1.20 -5.52 -14.46
N TYR A 2 -1.79 -5.45 -13.28
CA TYR A 2 -3.23 -5.58 -13.10
C TYR A 2 -3.86 -4.19 -12.94
N THR A 3 -5.06 -4.02 -13.46
CA THR A 3 -5.76 -2.73 -13.39
C THR A 3 -6.84 -2.70 -12.30
N ASN A 4 -7.09 -3.84 -11.68
CA ASN A 4 -8.05 -3.95 -10.57
C ASN A 4 -7.65 -5.12 -9.66
N PHE A 5 -8.16 -5.10 -8.42
CA PHE A 5 -7.80 -6.11 -7.43
C PHE A 5 -8.49 -7.45 -7.66
N LYS A 6 -9.63 -7.47 -8.34
CA LYS A 6 -10.31 -8.72 -8.66
C LYS A 6 -9.43 -9.62 -9.53
N ASP A 7 -8.82 -9.04 -10.56
CA ASP A 7 -7.94 -9.78 -11.46
C ASP A 7 -6.63 -10.17 -10.76
N LEU A 8 -6.09 -9.25 -9.94
CA LEU A 8 -4.90 -9.52 -9.15
C LEU A 8 -5.12 -10.72 -8.22
N HIS A 9 -6.20 -10.70 -7.45
CA HIS A 9 -6.50 -11.77 -6.50
C HIS A 9 -6.76 -13.10 -7.20
N LYS A 10 -7.41 -13.06 -8.35
CA LYS A 10 -7.65 -14.25 -9.16
C LYS A 10 -6.33 -14.87 -9.62
N ALA A 11 -5.38 -14.04 -10.05
CA ALA A 11 -4.08 -14.51 -10.54
C ALA A 11 -3.28 -15.22 -9.44
N TYR A 12 -3.48 -14.84 -8.17
CA TYR A 12 -2.81 -15.45 -7.02
C TYR A 12 -3.64 -16.53 -6.34
N GLY A 13 -4.83 -16.83 -6.86
CA GLY A 13 -5.67 -17.91 -6.34
C GLY A 13 -6.44 -17.56 -5.08
N PHE A 14 -6.67 -16.27 -4.80
CA PHE A 14 -7.32 -15.83 -3.57
C PHE A 14 -8.85 -15.80 -3.64
N ASN A 15 -9.41 -15.75 -4.84
CA ASN A 15 -10.86 -15.51 -4.99
C ASN A 15 -11.72 -16.74 -4.75
N ASP A 16 -11.15 -17.92 -4.62
CA ASP A 16 -11.89 -19.15 -4.35
C ASP A 16 -11.85 -19.57 -2.87
N GLY A 17 -11.16 -18.79 -2.03
CA GLY A 17 -11.05 -19.05 -0.61
C GLY A 17 -10.05 -20.14 -0.22
N ASN A 18 -9.39 -20.77 -1.19
CA ASN A 18 -8.44 -21.86 -0.92
C ASN A 18 -7.03 -21.38 -0.64
N ARG A 19 -6.76 -20.12 -0.88
CA ARG A 19 -5.43 -19.56 -0.72
C ARG A 19 -5.50 -18.14 -0.21
N THR A 20 -4.57 -17.77 0.68
CA THR A 20 -4.43 -16.41 1.21
C THR A 20 -2.97 -15.95 1.05
N ARG A 21 -2.72 -14.69 1.36
CA ARG A 21 -1.36 -14.15 1.32
C ARG A 21 -0.39 -14.96 2.18
N ASP A 22 -0.86 -15.50 3.31
CA ASP A 22 -0.02 -16.29 4.22
C ASP A 22 0.46 -17.60 3.60
N ASN A 23 -0.18 -18.08 2.53
CA ASN A 23 0.19 -19.31 1.84
C ASN A 23 1.22 -19.09 0.74
N LEU A 24 1.60 -17.84 0.45
CA LEU A 24 2.54 -17.53 -0.61
C LEU A 24 3.97 -17.85 -0.16
N SER A 25 4.79 -18.35 -1.09
CA SER A 25 6.22 -18.43 -0.87
C SER A 25 6.81 -17.03 -0.84
N TYR A 26 8.06 -16.90 -0.38
CA TYR A 26 8.74 -15.60 -0.35
C TYR A 26 8.77 -14.93 -1.72
N GLU A 27 9.10 -15.70 -2.75
CA GLU A 27 9.16 -15.16 -4.11
C GLU A 27 7.79 -14.76 -4.64
N GLU A 28 6.76 -15.55 -4.33
CA GLU A 28 5.39 -15.22 -4.69
C GLU A 28 4.91 -13.96 -3.97
N GLU A 29 5.27 -13.82 -2.70
CA GLU A 29 4.87 -12.65 -1.92
C GLU A 29 5.54 -11.38 -2.45
N LYS A 30 6.81 -11.45 -2.85
CA LYS A 30 7.50 -10.32 -3.48
C LYS A 30 6.78 -9.90 -4.77
N ALA A 31 6.42 -10.86 -5.60
CA ALA A 31 5.69 -10.58 -6.84
C ALA A 31 4.31 -9.99 -6.55
N PHE A 32 3.61 -10.53 -5.56
CA PHE A 32 2.30 -10.04 -5.14
C PHE A 32 2.37 -8.59 -4.66
N VAL A 33 3.35 -8.27 -3.82
CA VAL A 33 3.55 -6.91 -3.31
C VAL A 33 3.82 -5.94 -4.45
N LYS A 34 4.66 -6.32 -5.40
CA LYS A 34 4.93 -5.50 -6.58
C LYS A 34 3.65 -5.23 -7.37
N ASP A 35 2.86 -6.27 -7.60
CA ASP A 35 1.60 -6.13 -8.32
C ASP A 35 0.60 -5.27 -7.55
N CYS A 36 0.59 -5.35 -6.23
CA CYS A 36 -0.24 -4.47 -5.40
C CYS A 36 0.17 -3.00 -5.56
N PHE A 37 1.47 -2.70 -5.50
CA PHE A 37 1.95 -1.34 -5.74
C PHE A 37 1.46 -0.81 -7.09
N GLU A 38 1.65 -1.60 -8.13
CA GLU A 38 1.27 -1.19 -9.48
C GLU A 38 -0.24 -0.96 -9.60
N THR A 39 -1.04 -1.83 -9.00
CA THR A 39 -2.50 -1.72 -9.06
C THR A 39 -3.01 -0.50 -8.30
N TYR A 40 -2.51 -0.27 -7.09
CA TYR A 40 -2.88 0.93 -6.32
C TYR A 40 -2.47 2.21 -7.05
N GLU A 41 -1.27 2.24 -7.60
CA GLU A 41 -0.76 3.41 -8.33
C GLU A 41 -1.55 3.67 -9.60
N HIS A 42 -1.97 2.61 -10.27
CA HIS A 42 -2.80 2.72 -11.47
C HIS A 42 -4.17 3.34 -11.15
N ILE A 43 -4.81 2.90 -10.07
CA ILE A 43 -6.10 3.44 -9.63
C ILE A 43 -5.93 4.88 -9.14
N GLY A 44 -4.85 5.15 -8.42
CA GLY A 44 -4.48 6.50 -8.01
C GLY A 44 -4.56 6.75 -6.51
N PHE A 45 -4.07 7.92 -6.12
CA PHE A 45 -4.03 8.37 -4.75
C PHE A 45 -5.12 9.41 -4.48
N ALA A 46 -5.59 9.47 -3.24
CA ALA A 46 -6.52 10.49 -2.79
C ALA A 46 -5.83 11.86 -2.70
N ASP A 47 -6.61 12.94 -2.67
CA ASP A 47 -6.07 14.29 -2.54
C ASP A 47 -5.61 14.61 -1.12
N THR A 48 -6.26 14.00 -0.12
CA THR A 48 -5.99 14.28 1.28
C THR A 48 -5.81 12.99 2.06
N PHE A 49 -5.05 13.10 3.15
CA PHE A 49 -4.76 11.98 4.03
C PHE A 49 -5.99 11.61 4.87
N GLY A 50 -6.18 10.32 5.06
CA GLY A 50 -7.17 9.79 6.00
C GLY A 50 -6.57 8.57 6.67
N THR A 51 -7.00 8.22 7.88
CA THR A 51 -6.47 7.06 8.58
C THR A 51 -7.48 6.48 9.54
N PRO A 52 -7.57 5.14 9.66
CA PRO A 52 -8.32 4.49 10.72
C PRO A 52 -7.53 4.42 12.03
N TYR A 53 -6.24 4.78 12.01
CA TYR A 53 -5.36 4.65 13.16
C TYR A 53 -5.37 5.92 13.99
N THR A 54 -5.29 5.78 15.33
CA THR A 54 -5.41 6.93 16.23
C THR A 54 -4.16 7.82 16.23
N GLY A 55 -2.99 7.23 15.98
CA GLY A 55 -1.72 7.97 16.09
C GLY A 55 -1.49 9.05 15.05
N GLU A 56 -2.08 8.92 13.87
CA GLU A 56 -1.87 9.83 12.76
C GLU A 56 -3.08 10.73 12.47
N LYS A 57 -4.06 10.78 13.37
CA LYS A 57 -5.29 11.57 13.13
C LYS A 57 -5.04 13.06 12.96
N LYS A 58 -3.93 13.57 13.48
CA LYS A 58 -3.57 14.99 13.31
C LYS A 58 -3.34 15.38 11.85
N TYR A 59 -3.06 14.41 11.00
CA TYR A 59 -2.82 14.66 9.58
C TYR A 59 -4.05 14.51 8.70
N VAL A 60 -5.17 14.04 9.26
CA VAL A 60 -6.40 13.82 8.49
C VAL A 60 -6.86 15.12 7.84
N GLY A 61 -7.12 15.06 6.54
CA GLY A 61 -7.50 16.22 5.76
C GLY A 61 -6.34 17.01 5.16
N MET A 62 -5.10 16.73 5.56
CA MET A 62 -3.93 17.39 4.97
C MET A 62 -3.65 16.85 3.58
N LYS A 63 -3.17 17.73 2.72
CA LYS A 63 -2.63 17.34 1.41
C LYS A 63 -1.26 16.71 1.59
N PHE A 64 -0.93 15.81 0.70
CA PHE A 64 0.36 15.12 0.73
C PHE A 64 0.90 14.90 -0.67
N THR A 65 2.20 14.64 -0.76
CA THR A 65 2.88 14.25 -1.99
C THR A 65 3.48 12.87 -1.79
N VAL A 66 3.27 11.98 -2.75
CA VAL A 66 3.89 10.65 -2.71
C VAL A 66 5.33 10.78 -3.17
N LEU A 67 6.27 10.38 -2.32
CA LEU A 67 7.70 10.46 -2.61
C LEU A 67 8.21 9.19 -3.31
N GLY A 68 7.63 8.04 -3.00
CA GLY A 68 8.03 6.78 -3.60
C GLY A 68 7.58 5.58 -2.76
N ARG A 69 7.84 4.39 -3.28
CA ARG A 69 7.50 3.14 -2.59
C ARG A 69 8.47 2.89 -1.44
N VAL A 70 7.93 2.40 -0.33
CA VAL A 70 8.76 1.86 0.75
C VAL A 70 9.30 0.52 0.26
N LYS A 71 10.61 0.32 0.40
CA LYS A 71 11.25 -0.93 -0.02
C LYS A 71 10.99 -2.05 0.98
N GLU A 72 11.00 -3.27 0.50
CA GLU A 72 10.96 -4.43 1.38
C GLU A 72 12.11 -4.40 2.38
N LEU A 73 12.04 -5.26 3.38
CA LEU A 73 13.00 -5.30 4.48
C LEU A 73 14.43 -5.14 3.99
N SER A 74 15.13 -4.19 4.59
CA SER A 74 16.55 -3.99 4.40
C SER A 74 17.21 -3.80 5.77
N VAL A 75 18.52 -3.80 5.80
CA VAL A 75 19.26 -3.49 7.04
C VAL A 75 19.16 -2.01 7.41
N ASP A 76 18.65 -1.20 6.51
CA ASP A 76 18.48 0.24 6.73
C ASP A 76 17.15 0.53 7.40
N LYS A 77 17.08 1.68 8.07
CA LYS A 77 15.90 2.08 8.83
C LYS A 77 14.66 2.37 7.97
N ASP A 78 14.84 2.57 6.68
CA ASP A 78 13.74 2.90 5.76
C ASP A 78 13.09 1.67 5.14
N GLY A 79 13.56 0.48 5.48
CA GLY A 79 12.95 -0.76 5.03
C GLY A 79 11.73 -1.12 5.86
N ALA A 80 10.91 -2.00 5.32
CA ALA A 80 9.76 -2.55 6.02
C ALA A 80 9.71 -4.04 5.75
N ASP A 81 9.09 -4.78 6.68
CA ASP A 81 8.85 -6.20 6.46
C ASP A 81 7.95 -6.36 5.24
N LEU A 82 8.23 -7.39 4.46
CA LEU A 82 7.47 -7.68 3.25
C LEU A 82 5.97 -7.79 3.54
N GLU A 83 5.60 -8.31 4.70
CA GLU A 83 4.22 -8.46 5.13
C GLU A 83 3.49 -7.12 5.34
N CYS A 84 4.24 -6.05 5.61
CA CYS A 84 3.67 -4.72 5.83
C CYS A 84 3.42 -3.97 4.53
N LEU A 85 3.99 -4.43 3.43
CA LEU A 85 3.86 -3.74 2.14
C LEU A 85 2.55 -4.14 1.45
N PRO A 86 1.97 -3.29 0.60
CA PRO A 86 2.55 -2.06 0.05
C PRO A 86 2.39 -0.86 0.99
N MET A 87 3.39 0.00 0.98
CA MET A 87 3.40 1.29 1.67
C MET A 87 4.15 2.30 0.81
N TRP A 88 3.84 3.57 0.98
CA TRP A 88 4.54 4.65 0.27
C TRP A 88 5.05 5.68 1.26
N ASN A 89 6.23 6.21 0.98
CA ASN A 89 6.74 7.38 1.68
C ASN A 89 6.01 8.61 1.16
N ILE A 90 5.47 9.42 2.05
CA ILE A 90 4.73 10.63 1.71
C ILE A 90 5.27 11.82 2.50
N GLN A 91 5.03 13.01 1.99
CA GLN A 91 5.33 14.26 2.68
C GLN A 91 4.07 15.12 2.71
N PHE A 92 3.70 15.56 3.90
CA PHE A 92 2.53 16.43 4.10
C PHE A 92 2.87 17.88 3.72
N GLU A 93 1.82 18.67 3.51
CA GLU A 93 1.95 20.09 3.16
C GLU A 93 2.69 20.91 4.22
N ASN A 94 2.72 20.45 5.47
CA ASN A 94 3.47 21.09 6.55
C ASN A 94 4.94 20.66 6.62
N GLY A 95 5.38 19.78 5.71
CA GLY A 95 6.76 19.30 5.65
C GLY A 95 7.03 17.98 6.36
N ASP A 96 6.10 17.49 7.17
CA ASP A 96 6.25 16.21 7.87
C ASP A 96 6.23 15.06 6.89
N LYS A 97 7.01 14.01 7.18
CA LYS A 97 7.10 12.81 6.35
C LYS A 97 6.72 11.58 7.14
N MET A 98 6.12 10.62 6.46
CA MET A 98 5.86 9.30 7.04
C MET A 98 5.67 8.26 5.95
N ALA A 99 5.67 6.99 6.34
CA ALA A 99 5.24 5.88 5.48
C ALA A 99 3.74 5.67 5.70
N ALA A 100 2.99 5.53 4.61
CA ALA A 100 1.54 5.40 4.67
C ALA A 100 1.07 4.10 4.04
N TYR A 101 0.03 3.53 4.64
CA TYR A 101 -0.66 2.34 4.12
C TYR A 101 -1.69 2.73 3.05
N PRO A 102 -2.12 1.76 2.21
CA PRO A 102 -3.15 2.03 1.20
C PRO A 102 -4.43 2.63 1.77
N GLU A 103 -4.86 2.18 2.96
CA GLU A 103 -6.08 2.68 3.60
C GLU A 103 -6.03 4.17 3.86
N GLU A 104 -4.82 4.72 3.94
CA GLU A 104 -4.61 6.11 4.32
C GLU A 104 -4.53 7.05 3.11
N ILE A 105 -4.10 6.57 1.96
CA ILE A 105 -3.79 7.44 0.82
C ILE A 105 -4.33 6.97 -0.52
N CYS A 106 -4.83 5.75 -0.65
CA CYS A 106 -5.22 5.20 -1.95
C CYS A 106 -6.72 5.28 -2.21
N LEU A 107 -7.07 5.67 -3.44
CA LEU A 107 -8.48 5.77 -3.86
C LEU A 107 -9.17 4.42 -3.82
N ALA A 108 -8.47 3.34 -4.15
CA ALA A 108 -9.04 1.99 -4.15
C ALA A 108 -9.65 1.62 -2.79
N GLU A 109 -9.06 2.10 -1.70
CA GLU A 109 -9.54 1.81 -0.35
C GLU A 109 -10.68 2.72 0.08
N ARG A 110 -10.85 3.88 -0.57
CA ARG A 110 -11.90 4.84 -0.25
C ARG A 110 -13.18 4.66 -1.04
N ASN A 111 -13.11 3.92 -2.14
CA ASN A 111 -14.24 3.70 -3.04
C ASN A 111 -14.94 2.37 -2.77
N ARG A 112 -14.75 1.81 -1.61
CA ARG A 112 -15.43 0.57 -1.22
C ARG A 112 -16.88 0.80 -0.89
#